data_78f515cc36c16afe0a2fb396bb8a29be
#
_entry.id   78f515cc36c16afe0a2fb396bb8a29be
#
_cell.length_a   1.000
_cell.length_b   1.000
_cell.length_c   1.000
_cell.angle_alpha   90.00
_cell.angle_beta   90.00
_cell.angle_gamma   90.00
#
_symmetry.space_group_name_H-M   'P 1'
#
loop_
_entity.id
_entity.type
_entity.pdbx_description
1 polymer ?
#
loop_
_entity_poly.entity_id
_entity_poly.type
_entity_poly.pdbx_seq_one_letter_code
_entity_poly.pdbx_strand_id
1 'polypeptide(L)'
;IKTPGGGLIVFAGLQDHTSESIKSYEGFDVAWVEEAQTVSAKSLNLLRPTIRSPGSELWFSWNPRRKQDAVDLMFRSGEPPTGSIIVRANWDSNQWFPDELEQERQDCLRQQPEQYEHIWNGDYVTVAEGAYYARHLAEARTDNRIGRVAFDPLMTVRLCFDIGGTGARADACTIWPAQ
;
A
#
# COMPACT_ATOMS: atom_id res chain seq x y z
N ILE A 1 -8.55 -8.40 -26.58
CA ILE A 1 -7.97 -9.58 -27.26
C ILE A 1 -9.04 -10.66 -27.33
N LYS A 2 -9.26 -11.23 -28.51
CA LYS A 2 -10.10 -12.42 -28.65
C LYS A 2 -9.22 -13.66 -28.53
N THR A 3 -9.65 -14.62 -27.70
CA THR A 3 -8.94 -15.88 -27.55
C THR A 3 -9.39 -16.92 -28.58
N PRO A 4 -8.57 -17.95 -28.90
CA PRO A 4 -8.96 -19.02 -29.84
C PRO A 4 -10.24 -19.76 -29.43
N GLY A 5 -10.55 -19.83 -28.12
CA GLY A 5 -11.77 -20.43 -27.58
C GLY A 5 -13.00 -19.51 -27.58
N GLY A 6 -12.94 -18.33 -28.22
CA GLY A 6 -14.04 -17.37 -28.29
C GLY A 6 -14.15 -16.45 -27.09
N GLY A 7 -13.26 -16.55 -26.12
CA GLY A 7 -13.22 -15.64 -24.95
C GLY A 7 -12.74 -14.25 -25.34
N LEU A 8 -13.04 -13.26 -24.49
CA LEU A 8 -12.67 -11.87 -24.65
C LEU A 8 -11.83 -11.40 -23.44
N ILE A 9 -10.65 -10.85 -23.71
CA ILE A 9 -9.84 -10.16 -22.71
C ILE A 9 -9.87 -8.65 -23.02
N VAL A 10 -10.21 -7.86 -22.01
CA VAL A 10 -10.26 -6.40 -22.08
C VAL A 10 -9.29 -5.83 -21.04
N PHE A 11 -8.49 -4.84 -21.43
CA PHE A 11 -7.65 -4.07 -20.52
C PHE A 11 -8.35 -2.74 -20.24
N ALA A 12 -8.44 -2.39 -18.97
CA ALA A 12 -9.10 -1.18 -18.52
C ALA A 12 -8.39 -0.54 -17.33
N GLY A 13 -8.43 0.79 -17.25
CA GLY A 13 -7.96 1.51 -16.06
C GLY A 13 -9.03 1.50 -14.96
N LEU A 14 -8.57 1.39 -13.72
CA LEU A 14 -9.43 1.37 -12.52
C LEU A 14 -9.18 2.61 -11.66
N GLN A 15 -9.24 3.79 -12.27
CA GLN A 15 -9.12 5.07 -11.57
C GLN A 15 -10.51 5.68 -11.30
N ASP A 16 -10.59 6.61 -10.33
CA ASP A 16 -11.87 7.17 -9.88
C ASP A 16 -12.69 7.83 -10.99
N HIS A 17 -12.03 8.46 -11.97
CA HIS A 17 -12.71 9.10 -13.11
C HIS A 17 -13.15 8.10 -14.18
N THR A 18 -12.63 6.87 -14.18
CA THR A 18 -13.06 5.79 -15.09
C THR A 18 -13.95 4.76 -14.39
N SER A 19 -14.21 4.93 -13.09
CA SER A 19 -14.94 3.95 -12.28
C SER A 19 -16.37 3.68 -12.78
N GLU A 20 -17.03 4.64 -13.43
CA GLU A 20 -18.37 4.41 -13.98
C GLU A 20 -18.38 3.45 -15.18
N SER A 21 -17.29 3.38 -15.94
CA SER A 21 -17.15 2.42 -17.03
C SER A 21 -17.06 0.97 -16.56
N ILE A 22 -16.70 0.73 -15.30
CA ILE A 22 -16.61 -0.60 -14.69
C ILE A 22 -17.95 -1.34 -14.80
N LYS A 23 -19.07 -0.63 -14.69
CA LYS A 23 -20.41 -1.22 -14.76
C LYS A 23 -20.68 -1.93 -16.10
N SER A 24 -19.96 -1.55 -17.16
CA SER A 24 -20.09 -2.21 -18.47
C SER A 24 -19.48 -3.62 -18.51
N TYR A 25 -18.75 -4.03 -17.47
CA TYR A 25 -18.09 -5.34 -17.39
C TYR A 25 -18.88 -6.39 -16.61
N GLU A 26 -20.17 -6.19 -16.36
CA GLU A 26 -20.98 -7.10 -15.53
C GLU A 26 -21.09 -8.54 -16.08
N GLY A 27 -20.85 -8.74 -17.35
CA GLY A 27 -20.88 -10.07 -18.00
C GLY A 27 -19.55 -10.79 -18.05
N PHE A 28 -18.52 -10.27 -17.40
CA PHE A 28 -17.21 -10.95 -17.35
C PHE A 28 -17.16 -11.99 -16.23
N ASP A 29 -16.46 -13.09 -16.50
CA ASP A 29 -16.28 -14.19 -15.55
C ASP A 29 -15.14 -13.95 -14.58
N VAL A 30 -14.12 -13.23 -15.01
CA VAL A 30 -12.92 -12.92 -14.19
C VAL A 30 -12.54 -11.46 -14.36
N ALA A 31 -12.23 -10.80 -13.26
CA ALA A 31 -11.51 -9.55 -13.27
C ALA A 31 -10.23 -9.64 -12.44
N TRP A 32 -9.10 -9.38 -13.08
CA TRP A 32 -7.80 -9.33 -12.42
C TRP A 32 -7.35 -7.87 -12.26
N VAL A 33 -7.17 -7.49 -11.01
CA VAL A 33 -6.69 -6.15 -10.63
C VAL A 33 -5.23 -6.27 -10.23
N GLU A 34 -4.35 -5.77 -11.07
CA GLU A 34 -2.92 -5.71 -10.81
C GLU A 34 -2.55 -4.38 -10.13
N GLU A 35 -1.51 -4.38 -9.33
CA GLU A 35 -1.09 -3.24 -8.49
C GLU A 35 -2.22 -2.65 -7.66
N ALA A 36 -3.03 -3.52 -7.06
CA ALA A 36 -4.25 -3.16 -6.38
C ALA A 36 -4.04 -2.22 -5.16
N GLN A 37 -2.79 -2.05 -4.67
CA GLN A 37 -2.45 -1.06 -3.62
C GLN A 37 -2.74 0.38 -4.06
N THR A 38 -2.87 0.64 -5.36
CA THR A 38 -3.16 1.98 -5.89
C THR A 38 -4.66 2.25 -6.07
N VAL A 39 -5.49 1.22 -5.94
CA VAL A 39 -6.93 1.30 -6.22
C VAL A 39 -7.68 1.89 -5.04
N SER A 40 -8.58 2.83 -5.29
CA SER A 40 -9.40 3.45 -4.27
C SER A 40 -10.49 2.51 -3.73
N ALA A 41 -10.93 2.74 -2.49
CA ALA A 41 -12.08 2.05 -1.91
C ALA A 41 -13.35 2.22 -2.75
N LYS A 42 -13.54 3.38 -3.37
CA LYS A 42 -14.66 3.65 -4.28
C LYS A 42 -14.64 2.70 -5.47
N SER A 43 -13.49 2.57 -6.14
CA SER A 43 -13.34 1.68 -7.30
C SER A 43 -13.53 0.21 -6.93
N LEU A 44 -13.01 -0.24 -5.79
CA LEU A 44 -13.22 -1.61 -5.29
C LEU A 44 -14.71 -1.88 -4.99
N ASN A 45 -15.40 -0.93 -4.37
CA ASN A 45 -16.82 -1.04 -4.06
C ASN A 45 -17.72 -1.07 -5.30
N LEU A 46 -17.28 -0.51 -6.42
CA LEU A 46 -17.95 -0.61 -7.71
C LEU A 46 -17.64 -1.92 -8.43
N LEU A 47 -16.38 -2.35 -8.41
CA LEU A 47 -15.95 -3.56 -9.12
C LEU A 47 -16.59 -4.84 -8.54
N ARG A 48 -16.58 -4.97 -7.22
CA ARG A 48 -17.07 -6.17 -6.54
C ARG A 48 -18.49 -6.59 -6.94
N PRO A 49 -19.52 -5.69 -6.92
CA PRO A 49 -20.86 -6.07 -7.35
C PRO A 49 -21.01 -6.11 -8.87
N THR A 50 -20.04 -5.62 -9.64
CA THR A 50 -20.11 -5.65 -11.10
C THR A 50 -19.79 -7.04 -11.65
N ILE A 51 -18.76 -7.69 -11.13
CA ILE A 51 -18.40 -9.06 -11.51
C ILE A 51 -19.25 -10.03 -10.69
N ARG A 52 -20.36 -10.47 -11.29
CA ARG A 52 -21.43 -11.20 -10.58
C ARG A 52 -22.02 -12.38 -11.33
N SER A 53 -21.41 -12.79 -12.43
CA SER A 53 -21.80 -14.02 -13.12
C SER A 53 -21.65 -15.22 -12.18
N PRO A 54 -22.49 -16.24 -12.25
CA PRO A 54 -22.32 -17.45 -11.44
C PRO A 54 -20.95 -18.07 -11.66
N GLY A 55 -20.17 -18.25 -10.57
CA GLY A 55 -18.79 -18.77 -10.65
C GLY A 55 -17.74 -17.73 -11.05
N SER A 56 -18.09 -16.44 -11.14
CA SER A 56 -17.12 -15.40 -11.43
C SER A 56 -16.12 -15.18 -10.29
N GLU A 57 -14.93 -14.74 -10.63
CA GLU A 57 -13.82 -14.54 -9.71
C GLU A 57 -13.23 -13.13 -9.81
N LEU A 58 -12.76 -12.63 -8.67
CA LEU A 58 -11.99 -11.40 -8.56
C LEU A 58 -10.59 -11.74 -8.07
N TRP A 59 -9.60 -11.41 -8.87
CA TRP A 59 -8.20 -11.64 -8.53
C TRP A 59 -7.50 -10.31 -8.25
N PHE A 60 -6.69 -10.27 -7.22
CA PHE A 60 -5.93 -9.09 -6.83
C PHE A 60 -4.47 -9.48 -6.63
N SER A 61 -3.58 -8.74 -7.27
CA SER A 61 -2.14 -8.81 -7.02
C SER A 61 -1.62 -7.45 -6.58
N TRP A 62 -0.84 -7.42 -5.51
CA TRP A 62 -0.27 -6.17 -5.02
C TRP A 62 0.97 -6.41 -4.15
N ASN A 63 1.85 -5.42 -4.14
CA ASN A 63 2.87 -5.28 -3.12
C ASN A 63 2.32 -4.40 -2.00
N PRO A 64 2.26 -4.86 -0.74
CA PRO A 64 1.76 -4.05 0.36
C PRO A 64 2.56 -2.77 0.50
N ARG A 65 1.89 -1.62 0.52
CA ARG A 65 2.52 -0.32 0.66
C ARG A 65 2.16 0.33 2.00
N ARG A 66 0.87 0.45 2.27
CA ARG A 66 0.35 1.04 3.50
C ARG A 66 -0.80 0.20 4.05
N LYS A 67 -0.89 0.10 5.37
CA LYS A 67 -2.02 -0.59 6.04
C LYS A 67 -3.38 0.02 5.72
N GLN A 68 -3.40 1.29 5.30
CA GLN A 68 -4.62 2.04 4.93
C GLN A 68 -5.01 1.88 3.47
N ASP A 69 -4.21 1.24 2.63
CA ASP A 69 -4.56 0.98 1.24
C ASP A 69 -5.83 0.11 1.20
N ALA A 70 -6.76 0.45 0.32
CA ALA A 70 -8.10 -0.14 0.34
C ALA A 70 -8.11 -1.67 0.16
N VAL A 71 -7.21 -2.20 -0.67
CA VAL A 71 -7.03 -3.64 -0.85
C VAL A 71 -6.48 -4.29 0.42
N ASP A 72 -5.59 -3.62 1.12
CA ASP A 72 -4.99 -4.12 2.37
C ASP A 72 -6.01 -4.16 3.50
N LEU A 73 -6.81 -3.10 3.64
CA LEU A 73 -7.94 -3.08 4.56
C LEU A 73 -8.95 -4.21 4.27
N MET A 74 -9.16 -4.54 2.98
CA MET A 74 -10.10 -5.58 2.58
C MET A 74 -9.61 -6.99 2.92
N PHE A 75 -8.31 -7.27 2.76
CA PHE A 75 -7.78 -8.63 2.82
C PHE A 75 -6.86 -8.92 4.00
N ARG A 76 -6.18 -7.92 4.57
CA ARG A 76 -5.15 -8.13 5.61
C ARG A 76 -5.47 -7.51 6.97
N SER A 77 -6.36 -6.54 7.04
CA SER A 77 -6.59 -5.75 8.28
C SER A 77 -7.82 -6.15 9.08
N GLY A 78 -8.58 -7.15 8.63
CA GLY A 78 -9.81 -7.59 9.29
C GLY A 78 -10.26 -8.95 8.80
N GLU A 79 -11.55 -9.19 8.80
CA GLU A 79 -12.13 -10.37 8.20
C GLU A 79 -12.24 -10.18 6.68
N PRO A 80 -11.50 -10.95 5.88
CA PRO A 80 -11.60 -10.86 4.43
C PRO A 80 -12.99 -11.33 3.96
N PRO A 81 -13.42 -10.92 2.76
CA PRO A 81 -14.68 -11.38 2.18
C PRO A 81 -14.79 -12.90 2.18
N THR A 82 -15.99 -13.43 2.46
CA THR A 82 -16.24 -14.88 2.51
C THR A 82 -15.79 -15.56 1.20
N GLY A 83 -15.05 -16.65 1.33
CA GLY A 83 -14.52 -17.41 0.19
C GLY A 83 -13.20 -16.87 -0.37
N SER A 84 -12.60 -15.84 0.25
CA SER A 84 -11.31 -15.35 -0.18
C SER A 84 -10.18 -16.35 0.08
N ILE A 85 -9.26 -16.46 -0.87
CA ILE A 85 -7.99 -17.19 -0.73
C ILE A 85 -6.89 -16.13 -0.79
N ILE A 86 -6.09 -16.03 0.27
CA ILE A 86 -5.00 -15.07 0.38
C ILE A 86 -3.68 -15.83 0.40
N VAL A 87 -2.83 -15.53 -0.56
CA VAL A 87 -1.52 -16.17 -0.72
C VAL A 87 -0.44 -15.11 -0.64
N ARG A 88 0.56 -15.33 0.22
CA ARG A 88 1.79 -14.57 0.20
C ARG A 88 2.79 -15.30 -0.69
N ALA A 89 3.22 -14.64 -1.75
CA ALA A 89 4.21 -15.15 -2.69
C ALA A 89 5.38 -14.17 -2.77
N ASN A 90 6.51 -14.54 -2.22
CA ASN A 90 7.74 -13.75 -2.26
C ASN A 90 8.79 -14.43 -3.15
N TRP A 91 9.97 -13.84 -3.24
CA TRP A 91 11.10 -14.36 -4.00
C TRP A 91 11.47 -15.80 -3.63
N ASP A 92 11.38 -16.16 -2.35
CA ASP A 92 11.69 -17.49 -1.79
C ASP A 92 10.70 -18.57 -2.22
N SER A 93 9.52 -18.19 -2.65
CA SER A 93 8.47 -19.09 -3.19
C SER A 93 8.66 -19.36 -4.69
N ASN A 94 9.55 -18.65 -5.35
CA ASN A 94 9.79 -18.78 -6.79
C ASN A 94 10.91 -19.78 -7.08
N GLN A 95 10.56 -20.97 -7.58
CA GLN A 95 11.52 -22.01 -7.94
C GLN A 95 12.46 -21.61 -9.10
N TRP A 96 12.09 -20.62 -9.89
CA TRP A 96 12.83 -20.11 -11.03
C TRP A 96 13.40 -18.72 -10.77
N PHE A 97 13.66 -18.39 -9.49
CA PHE A 97 14.24 -17.10 -9.14
C PHE A 97 15.64 -16.99 -9.76
N PRO A 98 15.85 -16.03 -10.69
CA PRO A 98 17.09 -15.96 -11.43
C PRO A 98 18.26 -15.40 -10.62
N ASP A 99 19.48 -15.80 -10.96
CA ASP A 99 20.70 -15.36 -10.26
C ASP A 99 20.90 -13.84 -10.31
N GLU A 100 20.47 -13.18 -11.39
CA GLU A 100 20.51 -11.73 -11.52
C GLU A 100 19.63 -11.03 -10.48
N LEU A 101 18.45 -11.55 -10.20
CA LEU A 101 17.57 -11.01 -9.14
C LEU A 101 18.10 -11.35 -7.74
N GLU A 102 18.73 -12.50 -7.56
CA GLU A 102 19.40 -12.82 -6.30
C GLU A 102 20.55 -11.84 -6.02
N GLN A 103 21.33 -11.48 -7.04
CA GLN A 103 22.38 -10.48 -6.89
C GLN A 103 21.79 -9.12 -6.50
N GLU A 104 20.72 -8.69 -7.17
CA GLU A 104 20.02 -7.44 -6.87
C GLU A 104 19.45 -7.43 -5.44
N ARG A 105 18.90 -8.57 -5.01
CA ARG A 105 18.39 -8.73 -3.66
C ARG A 105 19.50 -8.57 -2.60
N GLN A 106 20.66 -9.17 -2.84
CA GLN A 106 21.83 -9.04 -1.95
C GLN A 106 22.37 -7.61 -1.94
N ASP A 107 22.36 -6.94 -3.08
CA ASP A 107 22.78 -5.55 -3.19
C ASP A 107 21.80 -4.62 -2.46
N CYS A 108 20.50 -4.86 -2.57
CA CYS A 108 19.47 -4.14 -1.81
C CYS A 108 19.69 -4.32 -0.29
N LEU A 109 19.94 -5.53 0.17
CA LEU A 109 20.17 -5.80 1.59
C LEU A 109 21.39 -5.03 2.14
N ARG A 110 22.43 -4.85 1.32
CA ARG A 110 23.67 -4.13 1.74
C ARG A 110 23.52 -2.61 1.63
N GLN A 111 22.86 -2.14 0.59
CA GLN A 111 22.83 -0.71 0.25
C GLN A 111 21.60 0.01 0.79
N GLN A 112 20.47 -0.70 0.89
CA GLN A 112 19.17 -0.15 1.29
C GLN A 112 18.42 -1.09 2.25
N PRO A 113 19.04 -1.47 3.39
CA PRO A 113 18.46 -2.45 4.32
C PRO A 113 17.09 -2.01 4.86
N GLU A 114 16.83 -0.70 4.92
CA GLU A 114 15.54 -0.14 5.36
C GLU A 114 14.40 -0.37 4.36
N GLN A 115 14.70 -0.64 3.09
CA GLN A 115 13.72 -0.93 2.06
C GLN A 115 13.57 -2.42 1.78
N TYR A 116 14.52 -3.23 2.26
CA TYR A 116 14.59 -4.66 1.96
C TYR A 116 13.32 -5.41 2.32
N GLU A 117 12.78 -5.19 3.49
CA GLU A 117 11.56 -5.85 3.95
C GLU A 117 10.34 -5.53 3.06
N HIS A 118 10.25 -4.29 2.59
CA HIS A 118 9.18 -3.91 1.67
C HIS A 118 9.38 -4.52 0.28
N ILE A 119 10.57 -4.38 -0.29
CA ILE A 119 10.84 -4.77 -1.69
C ILE A 119 10.81 -6.29 -1.87
N TRP A 120 11.42 -7.03 -0.93
CA TRP A 120 11.67 -8.46 -1.10
C TRP A 120 10.79 -9.36 -0.24
N ASN A 121 10.35 -8.89 0.92
CA ASN A 121 9.55 -9.67 1.86
C ASN A 121 8.06 -9.28 1.90
N GLY A 122 7.64 -8.29 1.09
CA GLY A 122 6.24 -7.87 1.00
C GLY A 122 5.71 -7.24 2.28
N ASP A 123 6.59 -6.57 3.04
CA ASP A 123 6.19 -5.77 4.18
C ASP A 123 5.80 -4.34 3.77
N TYR A 124 5.22 -3.60 4.69
CA TYR A 124 4.81 -2.23 4.43
C TYR A 124 6.01 -1.30 4.26
N VAL A 125 5.83 -0.24 3.48
CA VAL A 125 6.81 0.84 3.38
C VAL A 125 6.99 1.48 4.74
N THR A 126 8.17 1.36 5.31
CA THR A 126 8.51 1.95 6.61
C THR A 126 9.12 3.34 6.47
N VAL A 127 9.74 3.61 5.33
CA VAL A 127 10.45 4.84 5.02
C VAL A 127 9.79 5.50 3.82
N ALA A 128 9.28 6.71 4.00
CA ALA A 128 8.76 7.49 2.88
C ALA A 128 9.95 7.89 1.98
N GLU A 129 9.88 7.52 0.70
CA GLU A 129 10.86 7.91 -0.30
C GLU A 129 10.98 9.44 -0.32
N GLY A 130 12.21 9.94 -0.25
CA GLY A 130 12.49 11.38 -0.18
C GLY A 130 12.33 12.04 1.21
N ALA A 131 12.06 11.28 2.26
CA ALA A 131 11.99 11.85 3.61
C ALA A 131 13.38 12.18 4.14
N TYR A 132 13.66 13.48 4.34
CA TYR A 132 14.97 14.00 4.80
C TYR A 132 15.47 13.37 6.10
N TYR A 133 14.56 13.00 7.01
CA TYR A 133 14.91 12.53 8.36
C TYR A 133 14.58 11.05 8.59
N ALA A 134 14.25 10.29 7.55
CA ALA A 134 13.80 8.91 7.68
C ALA A 134 14.81 8.04 8.43
N ARG A 135 16.09 8.08 8.05
CA ARG A 135 17.18 7.36 8.72
C ARG A 135 17.33 7.79 10.17
N HIS A 136 17.40 9.08 10.43
CA HIS A 136 17.57 9.61 11.79
C HIS A 136 16.39 9.28 12.71
N LEU A 137 15.18 9.24 12.17
CA LEU A 137 13.98 8.82 12.92
C LEU A 137 13.99 7.32 13.18
N ALA A 138 14.45 6.50 12.23
CA ALA A 138 14.60 5.06 12.44
C ALA A 138 15.64 4.78 13.53
N GLU A 139 16.81 5.40 13.46
CA GLU A 139 17.86 5.33 14.48
C GLU A 139 17.32 5.77 15.86
N ALA A 140 16.60 6.89 15.91
CA ALA A 140 16.03 7.40 17.14
C ALA A 140 14.99 6.46 17.78
N ARG A 141 14.24 5.71 16.97
CA ARG A 141 13.31 4.67 17.44
C ARG A 141 14.06 3.45 17.97
N THR A 142 15.06 2.98 17.24
CA THR A 142 15.89 1.84 17.63
C THR A 142 16.62 2.12 18.96
N ASP A 143 17.09 3.35 19.15
CA ASP A 143 17.75 3.80 20.36
C ASP A 143 16.80 4.16 21.51
N ASN A 144 15.47 3.95 21.32
CA ASN A 144 14.43 4.36 22.28
C ASN A 144 14.47 5.86 22.64
N ARG A 145 14.95 6.72 21.74
CA ARG A 145 14.95 8.18 21.93
C ARG A 145 13.61 8.84 21.60
N ILE A 146 12.66 8.08 21.02
CA ILE A 146 11.30 8.52 20.75
C ILE A 146 10.36 7.79 21.70
N GLY A 147 9.72 8.53 22.60
CA GLY A 147 8.84 7.97 23.61
C GLY A 147 8.10 9.05 24.40
N ARG A 148 7.51 8.67 25.52
CA ARG A 148 6.93 9.63 26.46
C ARG A 148 8.06 10.26 27.26
N VAL A 149 8.24 11.57 27.08
CA VAL A 149 9.14 12.37 27.91
C VAL A 149 8.29 13.07 28.99
N ALA A 150 8.70 12.92 30.25
CA ALA A 150 8.02 13.60 31.35
C ALA A 150 8.27 15.11 31.25
N PHE A 151 7.24 15.89 31.55
CA PHE A 151 7.37 17.33 31.69
C PHE A 151 8.27 17.66 32.87
N ASP A 152 9.27 18.52 32.68
CA ASP A 152 10.14 19.03 33.75
C ASP A 152 9.71 20.50 34.08
N PRO A 153 9.14 20.75 35.28
CA PRO A 153 8.71 22.09 35.65
C PRO A 153 9.86 23.11 35.78
N LEU A 154 11.09 22.68 35.84
CA LEU A 154 12.27 23.53 35.93
C LEU A 154 12.81 24.01 34.58
N MET A 155 12.34 23.38 33.49
CA MET A 155 12.73 23.75 32.16
C MET A 155 11.73 24.70 31.49
N THR A 156 12.24 25.63 30.70
CA THR A 156 11.40 26.55 29.92
C THR A 156 10.77 25.81 28.74
N VAL A 157 9.45 25.85 28.63
CA VAL A 157 8.73 25.34 27.46
C VAL A 157 8.79 26.39 26.34
N ARG A 158 9.22 25.94 25.16
CA ARG A 158 9.14 26.71 23.92
C ARG A 158 8.03 26.13 23.05
N LEU A 159 7.25 27.00 22.44
CA LEU A 159 6.21 26.59 21.49
C LEU A 159 6.63 26.98 20.08
N CYS A 160 6.70 26.00 19.18
CA CYS A 160 6.95 26.21 17.76
C CYS A 160 5.62 26.02 17.02
N PHE A 161 5.24 27.00 16.22
CA PHE A 161 4.01 27.01 15.44
C PHE A 161 4.35 26.80 13.97
N ASP A 162 3.70 25.84 13.34
CA ASP A 162 3.60 25.73 11.91
C ASP A 162 2.18 26.15 11.51
N ILE A 163 2.07 27.34 10.94
CA ILE A 163 0.79 27.97 10.65
C ILE A 163 0.33 27.50 9.27
N GLY A 164 -0.62 26.60 9.26
CA GLY A 164 -1.29 26.13 8.05
C GLY A 164 -2.10 27.24 7.37
N GLY A 165 -2.48 27.00 6.12
CA GLY A 165 -3.30 27.93 5.34
C GLY A 165 -4.78 27.90 5.73
N THR A 166 -5.59 28.75 5.11
CA THR A 166 -7.05 28.76 5.23
C THR A 166 -7.70 28.22 3.96
N GLY A 167 -8.62 27.27 4.09
CA GLY A 167 -9.41 26.72 2.96
C GLY A 167 -9.51 25.18 2.99
N ALA A 168 -10.34 24.62 2.13
CA ALA A 168 -10.66 23.19 2.10
C ALA A 168 -9.46 22.27 1.72
N ARG A 169 -8.36 22.83 1.24
CA ARG A 169 -7.10 22.13 0.89
C ARG A 169 -5.90 22.65 1.67
N ALA A 170 -6.13 23.40 2.74
CA ALA A 170 -5.06 23.97 3.53
C ALA A 170 -4.42 22.93 4.45
N ASP A 171 -3.11 23.06 4.68
CA ASP A 171 -2.40 22.25 5.68
C ASP A 171 -2.89 22.58 7.08
N ALA A 172 -2.88 21.60 7.96
CA ALA A 172 -3.25 21.79 9.36
C ALA A 172 -2.24 22.67 10.08
N CYS A 173 -2.74 23.53 10.99
CA CYS A 173 -1.85 24.23 11.92
C CYS A 173 -1.34 23.22 12.96
N THR A 174 -0.02 23.17 13.15
CA THR A 174 0.60 22.30 14.17
C THR A 174 1.35 23.12 15.22
N ILE A 175 1.33 22.64 16.45
CA ILE A 175 2.02 23.26 17.59
C ILE A 175 2.94 22.23 18.20
N TRP A 176 4.21 22.54 18.30
CA TRP A 176 5.24 21.68 18.86
C TRP A 176 5.77 22.29 20.17
N PRO A 177 5.41 21.74 21.34
CA PRO A 177 6.06 22.09 22.59
C PRO A 177 7.44 21.43 22.68
N ALA A 178 8.44 22.16 23.08
CA ALA A 178 9.80 21.70 23.34
C ALA A 178 10.30 22.21 24.68
N GLN A 179 11.00 21.37 25.42
CA GLN A 179 11.76 21.67 26.64
C GLN A 179 13.25 21.49 26.38
#